data_b7f53427df6cce3047406de7a1271a50
#
_entry.id   b7f53427df6cce3047406de7a1271a50
#
_cell.length_a   1.000
_cell.length_b   1.000
_cell.length_c   1.000
_cell.angle_alpha   90.00
_cell.angle_beta   90.00
_cell.angle_gamma   90.00
#
_symmetry.space_group_name_H-M   'P 1'
#
loop_
_entity.id
_entity.type
_entity.pdbx_description
1 polymer ?
#
loop_
_entity_poly.entity_id
_entity_poly.type
_entity_poly.pdbx_seq_one_letter_code
_entity_poly.pdbx_strand_id
1 'polypeptide(L)'
;MNKYARWGAWCLLWSLCFFSWNGITALASSKVPGRASSKGWFARSYALTMALDTLGLVENPGLGVARAGLPWRGTVLMQLQAGIGAKAKVALDLVGEWKVESVRWEGRDLPFRYGSGRLEFSMHGFEPGAVHPVEVLYSGYLFPAAKPPWQDGLVVSADSLGYPRLGMTCQGSGARSWWPCLDDAAQEPDSLSLTMSFPAYAAPSQAPALRNPSAVPGKPALLDLVANGRRVADTVVGNRRTVTWNVTQPINLYNVTFNIGRYARFVQPYADPQGVERELEFFVSPEDLNKARSHMAQSVDMMSCYEKTLGPYAFWKDGYKVIQSSYLGMEHQSAVAYGNGFRNNEWDFDFILVHESGHEWWGNSVSASDPSDWWIHEGLTTLMEAVFLECRDGNRKQADAYMVRMRRKIQNQKPMQGPRGRRFAAHDVDIYYKGAWMFYSLRNSVGNDSLWSATLGSAYQKFALQTISTEQMVDHWAQALGSRYAGSLHWWLNHAECPVLEWEMVSNKGDTTTSQVRYRWARTARGIYLPMGTASGQCLNPQAGRWQTMVWKTPGHALTQAERLWALQAEMTNLTKRYLIRVQRLKGGL
;
A
#
# COMPACT_ATOMS: atom_id res chain seq x y z
N MET A 1 -45.79 22.05 16.64
CA MET A 1 -45.11 22.88 17.65
C MET A 1 -44.16 21.97 18.44
N ASN A 2 -42.91 22.40 18.54
CA ASN A 2 -41.81 21.82 19.32
C ASN A 2 -41.23 20.42 18.94
N LYS A 3 -40.35 20.43 17.95
CA LYS A 3 -39.35 19.39 17.72
C LYS A 3 -37.90 19.85 17.99
N TYR A 4 -37.69 21.02 18.63
CA TYR A 4 -36.37 21.61 18.83
C TYR A 4 -35.86 21.61 20.29
N ALA A 5 -36.50 20.86 21.19
CA ALA A 5 -36.20 20.95 22.64
C ALA A 5 -35.30 19.84 23.21
N ARG A 6 -34.52 19.08 22.37
CA ARG A 6 -33.63 17.99 22.86
C ARG A 6 -32.12 18.26 22.71
N TRP A 7 -31.70 19.42 22.24
CA TRP A 7 -30.30 19.71 21.94
C TRP A 7 -29.54 20.48 23.03
N GLY A 8 -30.22 20.88 24.10
CA GLY A 8 -29.64 21.74 25.16
C GLY A 8 -28.91 21.04 26.31
N ALA A 9 -29.04 19.72 26.46
CA ALA A 9 -28.55 19.02 27.66
C ALA A 9 -27.14 18.38 27.53
N TRP A 10 -26.51 18.42 26.38
CA TRP A 10 -25.25 17.73 26.13
C TRP A 10 -24.00 18.61 26.23
N CYS A 11 -24.15 19.93 26.30
CA CYS A 11 -23.01 20.84 26.48
C CYS A 11 -22.35 20.80 27.86
N LEU A 12 -22.99 20.21 28.88
CA LEU A 12 -22.50 20.19 30.26
C LEU A 12 -21.68 18.96 30.66
N LEU A 13 -21.64 17.89 29.86
CA LEU A 13 -20.85 16.69 30.16
C LEU A 13 -19.46 16.68 29.53
N TRP A 14 -19.13 17.64 28.68
CA TRP A 14 -17.80 17.77 28.07
C TRP A 14 -16.78 18.56 28.91
N SER A 15 -17.22 19.18 29.99
CA SER A 15 -16.33 20.02 30.83
C SER A 15 -15.53 19.25 31.88
N LEU A 16 -15.67 17.92 32.00
CA LEU A 16 -15.01 17.14 33.05
C LEU A 16 -13.99 16.10 32.57
N CYS A 17 -13.69 16.06 31.28
CA CYS A 17 -12.57 15.26 30.77
C CYS A 17 -11.34 16.11 30.42
N PHE A 18 -11.06 17.16 31.16
CA PHE A 18 -9.72 17.73 31.24
C PHE A 18 -8.82 16.76 32.03
N PHE A 19 -8.45 15.63 31.45
CA PHE A 19 -7.26 14.94 31.90
C PHE A 19 -6.07 15.84 31.58
N SER A 20 -5.40 16.28 32.62
CA SER A 20 -4.18 17.05 32.57
C SER A 20 -3.17 16.41 31.61
N TRP A 21 -2.95 17.05 30.49
CA TRP A 21 -2.02 16.65 29.44
C TRP A 21 -0.56 16.99 29.80
N ASN A 22 -0.18 16.81 31.07
CA ASN A 22 1.19 17.05 31.58
C ASN A 22 2.10 15.81 31.43
N GLY A 23 1.73 14.81 30.65
CA GLY A 23 2.47 13.55 30.49
C GLY A 23 3.03 13.23 29.11
N ILE A 24 2.79 14.04 28.08
CA ILE A 24 3.52 13.88 26.80
C ILE A 24 4.72 14.83 26.86
N THR A 25 5.73 14.44 27.66
CA THR A 25 7.07 14.94 27.47
C THR A 25 7.45 14.69 26.02
N ALA A 26 7.78 15.76 25.30
CA ALA A 26 8.34 15.73 23.97
C ALA A 26 9.42 14.66 23.93
N LEU A 27 9.11 13.50 23.34
CA LEU A 27 10.13 12.59 22.86
C LEU A 27 10.94 13.42 21.88
N ALA A 28 12.17 13.72 22.27
CA ALA A 28 13.11 14.44 21.43
C ALA A 28 13.13 13.74 20.08
N SER A 29 12.56 14.39 19.07
CA SER A 29 12.56 13.95 17.68
C SER A 29 14.02 13.74 17.30
N SER A 30 14.47 12.50 17.25
CA SER A 30 15.65 12.16 16.48
C SER A 30 15.32 12.63 15.05
N LYS A 31 16.02 13.65 14.58
CA LYS A 31 15.89 14.14 13.20
C LYS A 31 16.05 12.95 12.27
N VAL A 32 14.97 12.47 11.69
CA VAL A 32 15.03 11.52 10.58
C VAL A 32 15.63 12.29 9.42
N PRO A 33 16.85 11.94 8.96
CA PRO A 33 17.49 12.65 7.86
C PRO A 33 16.67 12.39 6.60
N GLY A 34 16.26 13.44 5.88
CA GLY A 34 15.70 13.34 4.53
C GLY A 34 14.29 13.87 4.33
N ARG A 35 13.53 14.22 5.39
CA ARG A 35 12.29 14.96 5.19
C ARG A 35 12.60 16.38 4.76
N ALA A 36 12.45 16.64 3.45
CA ALA A 36 12.67 17.94 2.86
C ALA A 36 11.87 19.01 3.62
N SER A 37 12.52 20.14 3.92
CA SER A 37 11.86 21.34 4.40
C SER A 37 10.80 21.76 3.38
N SER A 38 9.53 21.38 3.59
CA SER A 38 8.45 21.85 2.74
C SER A 38 8.41 23.38 2.80
N LYS A 39 8.27 24.02 1.64
CA LYS A 39 8.08 25.49 1.58
C LYS A 39 6.71 25.93 2.12
N GLY A 40 5.99 25.04 2.79
CA GLY A 40 4.63 25.23 3.29
C GLY A 40 4.45 24.74 4.72
N TRP A 41 3.24 24.34 5.02
CA TRP A 41 2.88 23.74 6.30
C TRP A 41 3.09 22.23 6.28
N PHE A 42 3.50 21.68 7.40
CA PHE A 42 3.69 20.24 7.62
C PHE A 42 2.96 19.81 8.89
N ALA A 43 2.20 18.73 8.85
CA ALA A 43 1.55 18.17 10.02
C ALA A 43 2.49 17.18 10.72
N ARG A 44 2.92 17.52 11.94
CA ARG A 44 3.78 16.65 12.77
C ARG A 44 2.99 15.52 13.42
N SER A 45 1.74 15.83 13.83
CA SER A 45 0.86 14.81 14.40
C SER A 45 -0.60 15.19 14.22
N TYR A 46 -1.45 14.17 14.35
CA TYR A 46 -2.90 14.32 14.42
C TYR A 46 -3.46 13.58 15.63
N ALA A 47 -4.41 14.20 16.32
CA ALA A 47 -5.29 13.55 17.28
C ALA A 47 -6.72 13.62 16.75
N LEU A 48 -7.26 12.49 16.37
CA LEU A 48 -8.59 12.32 15.81
C LEU A 48 -9.53 11.86 16.93
N THR A 49 -10.57 12.63 17.22
CA THR A 49 -11.62 12.25 18.17
C THR A 49 -12.95 12.19 17.42
N MET A 50 -13.53 10.99 17.31
CA MET A 50 -14.72 10.73 16.53
C MET A 50 -15.86 10.19 17.40
N ALA A 51 -17.08 10.57 17.08
CA ALA A 51 -18.27 10.10 17.78
C ALA A 51 -19.32 9.60 16.79
N LEU A 52 -19.78 8.38 17.02
CA LEU A 52 -20.89 7.75 16.31
C LEU A 52 -22.06 7.55 17.27
N ASP A 53 -23.21 8.13 16.97
CA ASP A 53 -24.42 7.94 17.77
C ASP A 53 -25.20 6.68 17.34
N THR A 54 -24.94 6.20 16.14
CA THR A 54 -25.52 4.97 15.58
C THR A 54 -24.48 4.23 14.73
N LEU A 55 -24.69 2.94 14.51
CA LEU A 55 -23.96 2.14 13.55
C LEU A 55 -24.75 1.89 12.26
N GLY A 56 -26.01 2.39 12.22
CA GLY A 56 -26.88 2.30 11.05
C GLY A 56 -26.74 3.50 10.13
N LEU A 57 -26.92 3.25 8.83
CA LEU A 57 -27.03 4.31 7.85
C LEU A 57 -28.39 5.00 8.01
N VAL A 58 -28.39 6.32 7.91
CA VAL A 58 -29.61 7.13 7.92
C VAL A 58 -29.73 7.92 6.62
N GLU A 59 -30.96 8.12 6.16
CA GLU A 59 -31.19 8.97 5.00
C GLU A 59 -30.80 10.42 5.31
N ASN A 60 -30.07 11.03 4.40
CA ASN A 60 -29.73 12.45 4.48
C ASN A 60 -30.80 13.29 3.74
N PRO A 61 -31.69 13.99 4.46
CA PRO A 61 -32.79 14.75 3.83
C PRO A 61 -32.33 16.01 3.09
N GLY A 62 -31.06 16.39 3.20
CA GLY A 62 -30.54 17.68 2.65
C GLY A 62 -30.13 17.66 1.19
N LEU A 63 -30.09 16.50 0.50
CA LEU A 63 -29.41 16.36 -0.78
C LEU A 63 -30.30 16.16 -2.01
N GLY A 64 -31.61 16.25 -1.88
CA GLY A 64 -32.50 16.06 -3.06
C GLY A 64 -32.46 14.66 -3.70
N VAL A 65 -31.50 13.82 -3.32
CA VAL A 65 -31.38 12.40 -3.65
C VAL A 65 -31.22 11.66 -2.32
N ALA A 66 -32.13 10.75 -2.01
CA ALA A 66 -32.09 9.96 -0.79
C ALA A 66 -30.86 9.04 -0.78
N ARG A 67 -29.72 9.52 -0.27
CA ARG A 67 -28.50 8.75 -0.08
C ARG A 67 -28.31 8.50 1.43
N ALA A 68 -28.32 7.23 1.82
CA ALA A 68 -28.07 6.86 3.19
C ALA A 68 -26.58 6.92 3.52
N GLY A 69 -26.24 7.58 4.63
CA GLY A 69 -24.89 7.72 5.15
C GLY A 69 -24.82 7.48 6.64
N LEU A 70 -23.64 7.26 7.17
CA LEU A 70 -23.38 7.17 8.60
C LEU A 70 -23.18 8.58 9.15
N PRO A 71 -24.02 9.03 10.10
CA PRO A 71 -23.80 10.33 10.76
C PRO A 71 -22.45 10.35 11.47
N TRP A 72 -21.69 11.41 11.25
CA TRP A 72 -20.33 11.54 11.70
C TRP A 72 -20.09 12.88 12.37
N ARG A 73 -19.43 12.86 13.51
CA ARG A 73 -18.90 14.06 14.15
C ARG A 73 -17.47 13.81 14.55
N GLY A 74 -16.57 14.76 14.25
CA GLY A 74 -15.16 14.66 14.55
C GLY A 74 -14.55 15.96 15.03
N THR A 75 -13.55 15.82 15.88
CA THR A 75 -12.58 16.86 16.21
C THR A 75 -11.21 16.38 15.79
N VAL A 76 -10.50 17.22 15.06
CA VAL A 76 -9.11 16.97 14.66
C VAL A 76 -8.23 18.02 15.30
N LEU A 77 -7.36 17.60 16.20
CA LEU A 77 -6.27 18.43 16.71
C LEU A 77 -5.01 18.04 15.94
N MET A 78 -4.44 18.98 15.22
CA MET A 78 -3.21 18.80 14.46
C MET A 78 -2.10 19.68 14.96
N GLN A 79 -0.88 19.17 14.97
CA GLN A 79 0.33 19.95 15.27
C GLN A 79 0.97 20.37 13.94
N LEU A 80 0.69 21.60 13.50
CA LEU A 80 1.19 22.14 12.25
C LEU A 80 2.54 22.83 12.44
N GLN A 81 3.55 22.40 11.73
CA GLN A 81 4.85 23.06 11.69
C GLN A 81 4.94 23.98 10.47
N ALA A 82 5.32 25.22 10.69
CA ALA A 82 5.59 26.16 9.62
C ALA A 82 6.96 25.87 8.99
N GLY A 83 7.01 25.53 7.71
CA GLY A 83 8.26 25.42 6.95
C GLY A 83 8.88 26.80 6.66
N ILE A 84 10.14 26.80 6.21
CA ILE A 84 10.82 28.02 5.75
C ILE A 84 10.08 28.56 4.52
N GLY A 85 9.51 29.78 4.63
CA GLY A 85 8.70 30.39 3.56
C GLY A 85 7.22 29.98 3.58
N ALA A 86 6.73 29.37 4.66
CA ALA A 86 5.31 29.17 4.89
C ALA A 86 4.58 30.53 4.85
N LYS A 87 3.40 30.55 4.23
CA LYS A 87 2.51 31.72 4.22
C LYS A 87 1.51 31.61 5.36
N ALA A 88 0.96 32.75 5.80
CA ALA A 88 -0.08 32.77 6.83
C ALA A 88 -1.31 31.93 6.44
N LYS A 89 -1.62 31.83 5.17
CA LYS A 89 -2.72 31.02 4.65
C LYS A 89 -2.42 29.53 4.78
N VAL A 90 -3.29 28.81 5.49
CA VAL A 90 -3.32 27.34 5.59
C VAL A 90 -4.52 26.83 4.80
N ALA A 91 -4.33 25.73 4.09
CA ALA A 91 -5.40 25.09 3.35
C ALA A 91 -5.36 23.58 3.60
N LEU A 92 -6.40 23.06 4.24
CA LEU A 92 -6.60 21.64 4.48
C LEU A 92 -7.54 21.07 3.42
N ASP A 93 -7.36 19.80 3.11
CA ASP A 93 -8.26 19.03 2.25
C ASP A 93 -9.35 18.39 3.13
N LEU A 94 -10.61 18.51 2.70
CA LEU A 94 -11.77 17.84 3.30
C LEU A 94 -12.83 17.70 2.21
N VAL A 95 -12.96 16.52 1.63
CA VAL A 95 -13.82 16.27 0.47
C VAL A 95 -15.03 15.46 0.88
N GLY A 96 -16.21 15.93 0.55
CA GLY A 96 -17.47 15.28 0.89
C GLY A 96 -18.50 16.27 1.39
N GLU A 97 -19.52 15.75 2.06
CA GLU A 97 -20.64 16.55 2.57
C GLU A 97 -20.43 16.86 4.05
N TRP A 98 -19.54 17.79 4.28
CA TRP A 98 -19.13 18.19 5.62
C TRP A 98 -19.60 19.60 5.96
N LYS A 99 -19.90 19.80 7.22
CA LYS A 99 -20.07 21.11 7.86
C LYS A 99 -18.89 21.31 8.79
N VAL A 100 -18.04 22.30 8.52
CA VAL A 100 -17.04 22.76 9.48
C VAL A 100 -17.72 23.68 10.47
N GLU A 101 -17.58 23.40 11.75
CA GLU A 101 -18.25 24.13 12.83
C GLU A 101 -17.33 25.20 13.43
N SER A 102 -16.04 24.86 13.64
CA SER A 102 -15.04 25.82 14.12
C SER A 102 -13.63 25.42 13.68
N VAL A 103 -12.77 26.43 13.56
CA VAL A 103 -11.32 26.28 13.43
C VAL A 103 -10.69 27.11 14.54
N ARG A 104 -9.82 26.50 15.34
CA ARG A 104 -9.14 27.16 16.45
C ARG A 104 -7.64 27.04 16.36
N TRP A 105 -6.94 28.10 16.65
CA TRP A 105 -5.48 28.09 16.80
C TRP A 105 -5.15 28.58 18.22
N GLU A 106 -4.42 27.74 18.95
CA GLU A 106 -4.10 28.01 20.36
C GLU A 106 -5.34 28.41 21.21
N GLY A 107 -6.46 27.73 20.95
CA GLY A 107 -7.73 27.96 21.64
C GLY A 107 -8.52 29.18 21.18
N ARG A 108 -8.03 29.97 20.23
CA ARG A 108 -8.73 31.15 19.67
C ARG A 108 -9.44 30.76 18.37
N ASP A 109 -10.70 31.17 18.23
CA ASP A 109 -11.45 30.94 16.99
C ASP A 109 -10.82 31.73 15.82
N LEU A 110 -10.66 31.07 14.68
CA LEU A 110 -10.19 31.66 13.43
C LEU A 110 -11.32 31.79 12.43
N PRO A 111 -11.41 32.90 11.69
CA PRO A 111 -12.24 32.98 10.50
C PRO A 111 -11.76 31.96 9.46
N PHE A 112 -12.69 31.23 8.86
CA PHE A 112 -12.39 30.22 7.84
C PHE A 112 -13.37 30.27 6.66
N ARG A 113 -12.97 29.66 5.56
CA ARG A 113 -13.82 29.37 4.40
C ARG A 113 -13.75 27.88 4.11
N TYR A 114 -14.90 27.26 3.93
CA TYR A 114 -14.98 25.88 3.50
C TYR A 114 -15.82 25.78 2.23
N GLY A 115 -15.31 25.12 1.20
CA GLY A 115 -15.98 24.89 -0.07
C GLY A 115 -15.08 24.18 -1.07
N SER A 116 -15.68 23.49 -2.04
CA SER A 116 -14.98 22.74 -3.07
C SER A 116 -13.91 21.77 -2.52
N GLY A 117 -14.18 21.14 -1.37
CA GLY A 117 -13.27 20.18 -0.74
C GLY A 117 -12.04 20.80 -0.07
N ARG A 118 -12.05 22.13 0.17
CA ARG A 118 -10.94 22.87 0.82
C ARG A 118 -11.43 23.66 2.01
N LEU A 119 -10.71 23.54 3.12
CA LEU A 119 -10.86 24.36 4.30
C LEU A 119 -9.68 25.32 4.40
N GLU A 120 -9.95 26.62 4.31
CA GLU A 120 -8.94 27.67 4.29
C GLU A 120 -9.08 28.60 5.48
N PHE A 121 -7.98 28.93 6.14
CA PHE A 121 -7.88 29.91 7.23
C PHE A 121 -6.51 30.57 7.23
N SER A 122 -6.31 31.59 8.06
CA SER A 122 -5.03 32.30 8.14
C SER A 122 -4.52 32.34 9.57
N MET A 123 -3.24 32.02 9.72
CA MET A 123 -2.49 32.07 10.99
C MET A 123 -1.47 33.21 10.88
N HIS A 124 -1.84 34.42 11.34
CA HIS A 124 -0.94 35.56 11.30
C HIS A 124 -0.07 35.61 12.58
N GLY A 125 1.21 35.93 12.43
CA GLY A 125 2.15 35.99 13.55
C GLY A 125 2.70 34.65 14.00
N PHE A 126 2.59 33.60 13.14
CA PHE A 126 3.25 32.31 13.38
C PHE A 126 4.79 32.46 13.29
N GLU A 127 5.52 31.65 14.03
CA GLU A 127 6.97 31.58 13.96
C GLU A 127 7.42 30.50 12.99
N PRO A 128 8.27 30.79 11.98
CA PRO A 128 8.84 29.79 11.11
C PRO A 128 9.62 28.72 11.88
N GLY A 129 9.36 27.45 11.58
CA GLY A 129 9.96 26.30 12.28
C GLY A 129 9.23 25.88 13.56
N ALA A 130 8.40 26.74 14.14
CA ALA A 130 7.61 26.39 15.32
C ALA A 130 6.44 25.46 14.95
N VAL A 131 5.94 24.76 15.97
CA VAL A 131 4.79 23.85 15.87
C VAL A 131 3.59 24.51 16.53
N HIS A 132 2.48 24.55 15.83
CA HIS A 132 1.27 25.24 16.23
C HIS A 132 0.09 24.28 16.33
N PRO A 133 -0.62 24.19 17.47
CA PRO A 133 -1.84 23.39 17.60
C PRO A 133 -3.01 24.06 16.87
N VAL A 134 -3.61 23.33 15.94
CA VAL A 134 -4.85 23.75 15.26
C VAL A 134 -5.91 22.70 15.48
N GLU A 135 -7.08 23.12 15.95
CA GLU A 135 -8.25 22.28 16.17
C GLU A 135 -9.33 22.58 15.13
N VAL A 136 -9.90 21.54 14.54
CA VAL A 136 -11.05 21.64 13.62
C VAL A 136 -12.17 20.76 14.13
N LEU A 137 -13.34 21.37 14.37
CA LEU A 137 -14.59 20.67 14.69
C LEU A 137 -15.45 20.60 13.44
N TYR A 138 -15.92 19.40 13.09
CA TYR A 138 -16.72 19.19 11.89
C TYR A 138 -17.74 18.06 12.09
N SER A 139 -18.78 18.06 11.25
CA SER A 139 -19.82 17.03 11.22
C SER A 139 -20.32 16.81 9.79
N GLY A 140 -20.99 15.68 9.58
CA GLY A 140 -21.54 15.34 8.26
C GLY A 140 -21.92 13.87 8.16
N TYR A 141 -21.71 13.30 6.99
CA TYR A 141 -22.05 11.92 6.70
C TYR A 141 -20.91 11.20 5.99
N LEU A 142 -20.59 9.98 6.44
CA LEU A 142 -19.77 9.04 5.68
C LEU A 142 -20.68 8.15 4.82
N PHE A 143 -20.35 8.06 3.55
CA PHE A 143 -21.11 7.25 2.60
C PHE A 143 -20.42 5.91 2.35
N PRO A 144 -21.23 4.83 2.14
CA PRO A 144 -20.69 3.53 1.81
C PRO A 144 -19.82 3.55 0.56
N ALA A 145 -18.68 2.88 0.64
CA ALA A 145 -17.79 2.62 -0.49
C ALA A 145 -18.51 1.76 -1.54
N ALA A 146 -18.44 2.15 -2.80
CA ALA A 146 -19.09 1.42 -3.87
C ALA A 146 -18.36 0.10 -4.18
N LYS A 147 -17.02 0.10 -4.11
CA LYS A 147 -16.18 -1.08 -4.39
C LYS A 147 -14.87 -1.00 -3.59
N PRO A 148 -14.88 -1.30 -2.28
CA PRO A 148 -13.67 -1.25 -1.46
C PRO A 148 -12.65 -2.32 -1.90
N PRO A 149 -11.35 -2.05 -1.77
CA PRO A 149 -10.76 -0.79 -1.29
C PRO A 149 -10.64 0.29 -2.36
N TRP A 150 -10.81 -0.02 -3.66
CA TRP A 150 -10.50 0.86 -4.80
C TRP A 150 -11.46 2.04 -4.98
N GLN A 151 -12.73 1.86 -4.65
CA GLN A 151 -13.70 2.95 -4.60
C GLN A 151 -14.06 3.15 -3.13
N ASP A 152 -13.34 4.06 -2.52
CA ASP A 152 -13.21 4.23 -1.07
C ASP A 152 -14.45 4.76 -0.38
N GLY A 153 -14.35 4.75 0.93
CA GLY A 153 -15.32 5.27 1.85
C GLY A 153 -15.56 4.33 3.03
N LEU A 154 -16.72 4.50 3.63
CA LEU A 154 -17.17 3.63 4.70
C LEU A 154 -17.47 2.22 4.16
N VAL A 155 -16.79 1.23 4.68
CA VAL A 155 -17.10 -0.18 4.40
C VAL A 155 -18.18 -0.63 5.37
N VAL A 156 -19.34 -0.99 4.83
CA VAL A 156 -20.49 -1.46 5.63
C VAL A 156 -20.76 -2.91 5.27
N SER A 157 -20.72 -3.79 6.24
CA SER A 157 -20.95 -5.23 6.07
C SER A 157 -21.50 -5.86 7.34
N ALA A 158 -21.69 -7.16 7.32
CA ALA A 158 -22.03 -7.95 8.51
C ALA A 158 -21.13 -9.20 8.58
N ASP A 159 -20.98 -9.76 9.78
CA ASP A 159 -20.41 -11.08 9.95
C ASP A 159 -21.41 -12.19 9.52
N SER A 160 -21.01 -13.46 9.61
CA SER A 160 -21.83 -14.59 9.19
C SER A 160 -23.13 -14.74 10.01
N LEU A 161 -23.18 -14.16 11.20
CA LEU A 161 -24.37 -14.16 12.05
C LEU A 161 -25.21 -12.88 11.92
N GLY A 162 -24.82 -11.92 11.08
CA GLY A 162 -25.54 -10.68 10.82
C GLY A 162 -25.22 -9.51 11.75
N TYR A 163 -24.17 -9.61 12.58
CA TYR A 163 -23.71 -8.47 13.37
C TYR A 163 -22.98 -7.45 12.50
N PRO A 164 -23.20 -6.14 12.74
CA PRO A 164 -22.64 -5.10 11.90
C PRO A 164 -21.12 -5.07 11.96
N ARG A 165 -20.51 -4.78 10.80
CA ARG A 165 -19.12 -4.45 10.63
C ARG A 165 -19.00 -3.14 9.87
N LEU A 166 -18.27 -2.21 10.44
CA LEU A 166 -17.91 -0.96 9.82
C LEU A 166 -16.38 -0.87 9.71
N GLY A 167 -15.91 -0.33 8.62
CA GLY A 167 -14.48 -0.06 8.42
C GLY A 167 -14.29 1.14 7.52
N MET A 168 -13.05 1.62 7.41
CA MET A 168 -12.72 2.74 6.55
C MET A 168 -11.62 2.37 5.57
N THR A 169 -11.80 2.70 4.29
CA THR A 169 -10.78 2.65 3.25
C THR A 169 -10.70 3.99 2.55
N CYS A 170 -9.49 4.47 2.24
CA CYS A 170 -9.30 5.76 1.59
C CYS A 170 -8.09 5.81 0.65
N GLN A 171 -7.70 4.68 0.06
CA GLN A 171 -6.55 4.58 -0.84
C GLN A 171 -6.68 5.52 -2.06
N GLY A 172 -7.84 5.56 -2.71
CA GLY A 172 -8.09 6.39 -3.90
C GLY A 172 -8.41 7.84 -3.57
N SER A 173 -9.38 8.11 -2.69
CA SER A 173 -9.80 9.47 -2.35
C SER A 173 -8.95 10.16 -1.30
N GLY A 174 -8.19 9.40 -0.52
CA GLY A 174 -7.34 9.91 0.55
C GLY A 174 -8.07 10.15 1.86
N ALA A 175 -7.30 10.42 2.92
CA ALA A 175 -7.80 10.71 4.26
C ALA A 175 -8.77 11.90 4.29
N ARG A 176 -8.59 12.85 3.40
CA ARG A 176 -9.50 14.00 3.19
C ARG A 176 -10.96 13.62 2.95
N SER A 177 -11.25 12.35 2.64
CA SER A 177 -12.62 11.86 2.46
C SER A 177 -13.39 11.74 3.77
N TRP A 178 -12.72 11.72 4.94
CA TRP A 178 -13.38 11.52 6.23
C TRP A 178 -12.87 12.39 7.39
N TRP A 179 -11.74 13.10 7.22
CA TRP A 179 -11.26 14.09 8.18
C TRP A 179 -10.38 15.16 7.52
N PRO A 180 -10.37 16.43 8.04
CA PRO A 180 -9.58 17.52 7.47
C PRO A 180 -8.08 17.31 7.72
N CYS A 181 -7.26 17.33 6.67
CA CYS A 181 -5.83 17.06 6.75
C CYS A 181 -5.04 17.75 5.64
N LEU A 182 -3.72 17.73 5.75
CA LEU A 182 -2.80 17.98 4.63
C LEU A 182 -2.62 16.68 3.87
N ASP A 183 -3.50 16.41 2.90
CA ASP A 183 -3.58 15.12 2.21
C ASP A 183 -2.60 15.03 1.03
N ASP A 184 -1.31 15.04 1.34
CA ASP A 184 -0.19 14.96 0.41
C ASP A 184 0.64 13.70 0.71
N ALA A 185 0.89 12.87 -0.31
CA ALA A 185 1.66 11.63 -0.18
C ALA A 185 3.10 11.86 0.30
N ALA A 186 3.67 13.06 0.06
CA ALA A 186 4.98 13.43 0.58
C ALA A 186 4.98 13.78 2.08
N GLN A 187 3.81 13.87 2.71
CA GLN A 187 3.66 14.24 4.11
C GLN A 187 3.14 13.07 4.95
N GLU A 188 4.00 12.53 5.79
CA GLU A 188 3.64 11.55 6.80
C GLU A 188 3.83 12.17 8.18
N PRO A 189 2.78 12.31 9.00
CA PRO A 189 2.93 12.76 10.37
C PRO A 189 3.78 11.77 11.17
N ASP A 190 4.53 12.26 12.15
CA ASP A 190 5.39 11.43 13.00
C ASP A 190 4.58 10.51 13.93
N SER A 191 3.33 10.89 14.21
CA SER A 191 2.42 10.13 15.08
C SER A 191 0.95 10.48 14.81
N LEU A 192 0.07 9.57 15.22
CA LEU A 192 -1.38 9.77 15.14
C LEU A 192 -2.07 9.08 16.33
N SER A 193 -3.08 9.72 16.91
CA SER A 193 -4.02 9.07 17.80
C SER A 193 -5.42 9.07 17.22
N LEU A 194 -6.15 7.97 17.40
CA LEU A 194 -7.56 7.83 17.02
C LEU A 194 -8.36 7.42 18.26
N THR A 195 -9.22 8.31 18.72
CA THR A 195 -10.21 8.04 19.76
C THR A 195 -11.59 7.98 19.14
N MET A 196 -12.28 6.87 19.31
CA MET A 196 -13.66 6.72 18.81
C MET A 196 -14.60 6.33 19.94
N SER A 197 -15.75 7.01 19.98
CA SER A 197 -16.88 6.69 20.86
C SER A 197 -18.06 6.22 20.03
N PHE A 198 -18.61 5.02 20.32
CA PHE A 198 -19.64 4.37 19.52
C PHE A 198 -20.57 3.52 20.41
N PRO A 199 -21.74 3.07 19.90
CA PRO A 199 -22.59 2.12 20.60
C PRO A 199 -21.83 0.83 20.94
N ALA A 200 -21.75 0.47 22.21
CA ALA A 200 -20.96 -0.66 22.70
C ALA A 200 -21.52 -2.02 22.24
N TYR A 201 -22.84 -2.09 22.05
CA TYR A 201 -23.53 -3.32 21.73
C TYR A 201 -24.36 -3.18 20.45
N ALA A 202 -24.41 -4.21 19.65
CA ALA A 202 -25.33 -4.34 18.53
C ALA A 202 -25.93 -5.75 18.46
N ALA A 203 -27.16 -5.82 17.99
CA ALA A 203 -27.82 -7.08 17.63
C ALA A 203 -27.63 -7.37 16.14
N PRO A 204 -27.82 -8.62 15.68
CA PRO A 204 -27.89 -8.94 14.27
C PRO A 204 -28.94 -8.07 13.57
N SER A 205 -28.57 -7.47 12.45
CA SER A 205 -29.43 -6.55 11.71
C SER A 205 -29.95 -7.19 10.43
N GLN A 206 -31.24 -7.00 10.16
CA GLN A 206 -31.88 -7.33 8.88
C GLN A 206 -31.92 -6.12 7.92
N ALA A 207 -31.24 -5.02 8.24
CA ALA A 207 -31.23 -3.84 7.39
C ALA A 207 -30.77 -4.16 5.95
N PRO A 208 -31.41 -3.60 4.90
CA PRO A 208 -31.11 -3.94 3.51
C PRO A 208 -29.64 -3.78 3.11
N ALA A 209 -28.94 -2.80 3.67
CA ALA A 209 -27.50 -2.58 3.45
C ALA A 209 -26.60 -3.60 4.17
N LEU A 210 -27.15 -4.35 5.14
CA LEU A 210 -26.46 -5.35 5.96
C LEU A 210 -27.04 -6.76 5.76
N ARG A 211 -27.90 -6.96 4.76
CA ARG A 211 -28.61 -8.24 4.58
C ARG A 211 -27.64 -9.41 4.48
N ASN A 212 -27.55 -10.15 5.55
CA ASN A 212 -27.26 -11.56 5.52
C ASN A 212 -28.61 -12.31 5.58
N PRO A 213 -29.01 -13.04 4.52
CA PRO A 213 -30.27 -13.83 4.54
C PRO A 213 -30.29 -14.89 5.63
N SER A 214 -29.13 -15.21 6.19
CA SER A 214 -28.94 -16.19 7.27
C SER A 214 -28.91 -15.57 8.66
N ALA A 215 -29.17 -14.26 8.82
CA ALA A 215 -29.14 -13.60 10.12
C ALA A 215 -30.20 -14.22 11.04
N VAL A 216 -29.74 -14.87 12.10
CA VAL A 216 -30.59 -15.43 13.14
C VAL A 216 -30.83 -14.33 14.18
N PRO A 217 -32.07 -14.14 14.69
CA PRO A 217 -32.30 -13.26 15.82
C PRO A 217 -31.36 -13.62 16.98
N GLY A 218 -30.50 -12.68 17.36
CA GLY A 218 -29.48 -12.89 18.39
C GLY A 218 -29.52 -11.80 19.46
N LYS A 219 -28.93 -12.09 20.62
CA LYS A 219 -28.77 -11.11 21.68
C LYS A 219 -27.73 -10.06 21.26
N PRO A 220 -27.85 -8.80 21.75
CA PRO A 220 -26.81 -7.82 21.53
C PRO A 220 -25.44 -8.35 21.99
N ALA A 221 -24.42 -8.20 21.12
CA ALA A 221 -23.03 -8.55 21.41
C ALA A 221 -22.18 -7.29 21.55
N LEU A 222 -21.17 -7.36 22.41
CA LEU A 222 -20.18 -6.31 22.56
C LEU A 222 -19.36 -6.20 21.26
N LEU A 223 -19.28 -4.99 20.73
CA LEU A 223 -18.45 -4.67 19.57
C LEU A 223 -17.07 -4.19 19.99
N ASP A 224 -16.07 -4.45 19.18
CA ASP A 224 -14.71 -3.95 19.34
C ASP A 224 -14.36 -2.92 18.27
N LEU A 225 -13.40 -2.07 18.58
CA LEU A 225 -12.73 -1.16 17.65
C LEU A 225 -11.28 -1.56 17.51
N VAL A 226 -10.85 -1.84 16.28
CA VAL A 226 -9.46 -2.13 15.94
C VAL A 226 -8.97 -1.13 14.91
N ALA A 227 -7.82 -0.52 15.15
CA ALA A 227 -7.23 0.51 14.30
C ALA A 227 -5.70 0.37 14.21
N ASN A 228 -5.05 1.31 13.51
CA ASN A 228 -3.58 1.38 13.44
C ASN A 228 -2.95 1.60 14.82
N GLY A 229 -1.73 1.12 15.01
CA GLY A 229 -0.97 1.36 16.24
C GLY A 229 -1.33 0.44 17.40
N ARG A 230 -1.18 0.92 18.63
CA ARG A 230 -1.49 0.19 19.88
C ARG A 230 -2.72 0.76 20.55
N ARG A 231 -3.58 -0.12 21.09
CA ARG A 231 -4.68 0.29 21.97
C ARG A 231 -4.12 0.80 23.29
N VAL A 232 -4.45 2.05 23.64
CA VAL A 232 -3.95 2.71 24.84
C VAL A 232 -5.05 3.00 25.86
N ALA A 233 -6.32 3.05 25.43
CA ALA A 233 -7.47 3.18 26.32
C ALA A 233 -8.68 2.45 25.77
N ASP A 234 -9.52 1.91 26.66
CA ASP A 234 -10.74 1.19 26.33
C ASP A 234 -11.70 1.25 27.53
N THR A 235 -12.82 1.90 27.36
CA THR A 235 -13.82 2.08 28.41
C THR A 235 -15.22 1.86 27.88
N VAL A 236 -16.07 1.25 28.71
CA VAL A 236 -17.51 1.07 28.43
C VAL A 236 -18.29 1.74 29.54
N VAL A 237 -19.14 2.69 29.18
CA VAL A 237 -20.03 3.38 30.11
C VAL A 237 -21.47 3.31 29.55
N GLY A 238 -22.32 2.57 30.23
CA GLY A 238 -23.66 2.28 29.72
C GLY A 238 -23.62 1.56 28.38
N ASN A 239 -24.24 2.12 27.36
CA ASN A 239 -24.23 1.61 25.99
C ASN A 239 -23.19 2.33 25.10
N ARG A 240 -22.19 2.94 25.66
CA ARG A 240 -21.13 3.60 24.89
C ARG A 240 -19.78 3.00 25.21
N ARG A 241 -19.02 2.66 24.16
CA ARG A 241 -17.62 2.25 24.25
C ARG A 241 -16.76 3.35 23.64
N THR A 242 -15.70 3.72 24.34
CA THR A 242 -14.68 4.66 23.86
C THR A 242 -13.34 3.97 23.86
N VAL A 243 -12.69 3.92 22.70
CA VAL A 243 -11.42 3.24 22.52
C VAL A 243 -10.44 4.23 21.89
N THR A 244 -9.19 4.22 22.36
CA THR A 244 -8.10 5.03 21.80
C THR A 244 -6.98 4.14 21.32
N TRP A 245 -6.52 4.39 20.10
CA TRP A 245 -5.35 3.78 19.47
C TRP A 245 -4.31 4.84 19.16
N ASN A 246 -3.02 4.52 19.38
CA ASN A 246 -1.91 5.41 19.10
C ASN A 246 -0.94 4.77 18.10
N VAL A 247 -0.57 5.55 17.10
CA VAL A 247 0.54 5.28 16.17
C VAL A 247 1.71 6.16 16.57
N THR A 248 2.88 5.58 16.75
CA THR A 248 4.09 6.24 17.24
C THR A 248 5.20 6.34 16.19
N GLN A 249 4.95 5.80 15.00
CA GLN A 249 5.85 5.86 13.85
C GLN A 249 5.18 6.67 12.72
N PRO A 250 5.95 7.21 11.78
CA PRO A 250 5.38 7.88 10.61
C PRO A 250 4.33 7.03 9.91
N ILE A 251 3.22 7.65 9.53
CA ILE A 251 2.11 6.96 8.88
C ILE A 251 1.63 7.72 7.66
N ASN A 252 1.47 7.02 6.56
CA ASN A 252 0.80 7.54 5.38
C ASN A 252 -0.69 7.77 5.68
N LEU A 253 -1.21 8.95 5.34
CA LEU A 253 -2.58 9.31 5.76
C LEU A 253 -3.65 8.42 5.15
N TYR A 254 -3.47 7.90 3.94
CA TYR A 254 -4.45 7.00 3.32
C TYR A 254 -4.53 5.63 4.02
N ASN A 255 -3.53 5.28 4.81
CA ASN A 255 -3.48 4.05 5.59
C ASN A 255 -4.15 4.14 6.96
N VAL A 256 -4.60 5.34 7.35
CA VAL A 256 -5.34 5.50 8.61
C VAL A 256 -6.73 4.88 8.48
N THR A 257 -7.02 3.90 9.34
CA THR A 257 -8.25 3.11 9.29
C THR A 257 -8.83 2.86 10.68
N PHE A 258 -10.10 2.51 10.70
CA PHE A 258 -10.77 1.90 11.84
C PHE A 258 -11.62 0.72 11.39
N ASN A 259 -11.84 -0.22 12.30
CA ASN A 259 -12.70 -1.38 12.08
C ASN A 259 -13.54 -1.62 13.34
N ILE A 260 -14.85 -1.47 13.24
CA ILE A 260 -15.81 -1.75 14.31
C ILE A 260 -16.54 -3.05 13.96
N GLY A 261 -16.58 -3.97 14.90
CA GLY A 261 -17.27 -5.24 14.68
C GLY A 261 -17.13 -6.17 15.88
N ARG A 262 -17.65 -7.36 15.74
CA ARG A 262 -17.49 -8.43 16.71
C ARG A 262 -16.24 -9.24 16.33
N TYR A 263 -15.18 -9.07 17.11
CA TYR A 263 -13.91 -9.73 16.87
C TYR A 263 -13.50 -10.66 18.01
N ALA A 264 -12.95 -11.84 17.64
CA ALA A 264 -12.12 -12.65 18.50
C ALA A 264 -10.65 -12.32 18.21
N ARG A 265 -9.87 -12.05 19.26
CA ARG A 265 -8.44 -11.77 19.16
C ARG A 265 -7.66 -13.05 19.49
N PHE A 266 -6.62 -13.32 18.72
CA PHE A 266 -5.57 -14.26 19.11
C PHE A 266 -4.19 -13.73 18.71
N VAL A 267 -3.16 -14.34 19.30
CA VAL A 267 -1.77 -13.95 19.10
C VAL A 267 -0.98 -15.17 18.67
N GLN A 268 -0.03 -14.98 17.78
CA GLN A 268 1.03 -15.93 17.48
C GLN A 268 2.38 -15.35 17.95
N PRO A 269 3.14 -16.07 18.75
CA PRO A 269 4.49 -15.66 19.14
C PRO A 269 5.42 -15.73 17.92
N TYR A 270 6.33 -14.80 17.83
CA TYR A 270 7.35 -14.70 16.80
C TYR A 270 8.66 -14.20 17.44
N ALA A 271 9.76 -14.92 17.24
CA ALA A 271 11.08 -14.44 17.61
C ALA A 271 11.71 -13.76 16.39
N ASP A 272 12.00 -12.46 16.48
CA ASP A 272 12.64 -11.72 15.39
C ASP A 272 14.11 -12.19 15.17
N PRO A 273 14.78 -11.81 14.08
CA PRO A 273 16.15 -12.25 13.81
C PRO A 273 17.18 -11.85 14.87
N GLN A 274 16.84 -10.92 15.77
CA GLN A 274 17.65 -10.52 16.92
C GLN A 274 17.32 -11.34 18.19
N GLY A 275 16.36 -12.27 18.11
CA GLY A 275 15.89 -13.10 19.21
C GLY A 275 14.94 -12.41 20.18
N VAL A 276 14.36 -11.26 19.77
CA VAL A 276 13.36 -10.57 20.59
C VAL A 276 11.98 -11.18 20.33
N GLU A 277 11.31 -11.57 21.41
CA GLU A 277 9.93 -12.06 21.32
C GLU A 277 8.96 -10.97 20.90
N ARG A 278 8.17 -11.25 19.87
CA ARG A 278 7.15 -10.38 19.27
C ARG A 278 5.81 -11.08 19.26
N GLU A 279 4.77 -10.29 19.13
CA GLU A 279 3.40 -10.77 18.98
C GLU A 279 2.85 -10.39 17.63
N LEU A 280 2.38 -11.38 16.86
CA LEU A 280 1.56 -11.18 15.67
C LEU A 280 0.09 -11.30 16.11
N GLU A 281 -0.66 -10.23 15.98
CA GLU A 281 -2.04 -10.13 16.46
C GLU A 281 -3.04 -10.36 15.31
N PHE A 282 -4.11 -11.07 15.59
CA PHE A 282 -5.17 -11.36 14.62
C PHE A 282 -6.54 -11.05 15.22
N PHE A 283 -7.34 -10.30 14.48
CA PHE A 283 -8.72 -9.97 14.83
C PHE A 283 -9.65 -10.52 13.76
N VAL A 284 -10.42 -11.54 14.12
CA VAL A 284 -11.25 -12.31 13.18
C VAL A 284 -12.68 -12.47 13.71
N SER A 285 -13.62 -12.87 12.86
CA SER A 285 -14.94 -13.31 13.35
C SER A 285 -14.76 -14.41 14.39
N PRO A 286 -15.52 -14.42 15.48
CA PRO A 286 -15.48 -15.52 16.44
C PRO A 286 -15.72 -16.88 15.80
N GLU A 287 -16.57 -16.95 14.77
CA GLU A 287 -16.91 -18.16 14.02
C GLU A 287 -15.73 -18.71 13.20
N ASP A 288 -14.82 -17.82 12.76
CA ASP A 288 -13.64 -18.19 11.96
C ASP A 288 -12.40 -18.47 12.82
N LEU A 289 -12.46 -18.30 14.13
CA LEU A 289 -11.29 -18.29 15.02
C LEU A 289 -10.39 -19.53 14.86
N ASN A 290 -10.97 -20.73 14.84
CA ASN A 290 -10.21 -21.97 14.73
C ASN A 290 -9.54 -22.11 13.36
N LYS A 291 -10.27 -21.78 12.29
CA LYS A 291 -9.76 -21.77 10.93
C LYS A 291 -8.64 -20.76 10.77
N ALA A 292 -8.84 -19.56 11.31
CA ALA A 292 -7.86 -18.48 11.27
C ALA A 292 -6.56 -18.85 12.01
N ARG A 293 -6.64 -19.43 13.21
CA ARG A 293 -5.45 -19.84 13.97
C ARG A 293 -4.55 -20.79 13.18
N SER A 294 -5.13 -21.78 12.53
CA SER A 294 -4.37 -22.74 11.71
C SER A 294 -3.80 -22.05 10.45
N HIS A 295 -4.60 -21.26 9.78
CA HIS A 295 -4.21 -20.67 8.50
C HIS A 295 -3.16 -19.56 8.64
N MET A 296 -3.30 -18.70 9.66
CA MET A 296 -2.41 -17.56 9.90
C MET A 296 -1.04 -17.96 10.46
N ALA A 297 -0.80 -19.25 10.76
CA ALA A 297 0.52 -19.74 11.17
C ALA A 297 1.61 -19.39 10.15
N GLN A 298 1.28 -19.34 8.86
CA GLN A 298 2.21 -18.95 7.79
C GLN A 298 2.75 -17.51 7.90
N SER A 299 2.12 -16.66 8.74
CA SER A 299 2.63 -15.30 9.01
C SER A 299 4.01 -15.31 9.68
N VAL A 300 4.31 -16.34 10.47
CA VAL A 300 5.61 -16.47 11.14
C VAL A 300 6.72 -16.66 10.12
N ASP A 301 6.52 -17.57 9.15
CA ASP A 301 7.48 -17.82 8.07
C ASP A 301 7.63 -16.58 7.17
N MET A 302 6.53 -15.91 6.88
CA MET A 302 6.53 -14.67 6.10
C MET A 302 7.32 -13.56 6.79
N MET A 303 7.06 -13.28 8.07
CA MET A 303 7.81 -12.27 8.86
C MET A 303 9.30 -12.61 8.90
N SER A 304 9.64 -13.87 9.18
CA SER A 304 11.02 -14.33 9.19
C SER A 304 11.72 -14.14 7.84
N CYS A 305 11.03 -14.47 6.74
CA CYS A 305 11.55 -14.24 5.38
C CYS A 305 11.83 -12.77 5.11
N TYR A 306 10.86 -11.91 5.41
CA TYR A 306 10.96 -10.48 5.09
C TYR A 306 12.01 -9.78 5.96
N GLU A 307 12.04 -10.04 7.26
CA GLU A 307 13.06 -9.45 8.12
C GLU A 307 14.48 -9.92 7.78
N LYS A 308 14.66 -11.19 7.40
CA LYS A 308 15.97 -11.70 6.96
C LYS A 308 16.41 -11.12 5.61
N THR A 309 15.46 -10.88 4.70
CA THR A 309 15.77 -10.42 3.35
C THR A 309 15.96 -8.91 3.28
N LEU A 310 15.11 -8.16 3.97
CA LEU A 310 15.04 -6.70 3.88
C LEU A 310 15.67 -6.03 5.10
N GLY A 311 15.37 -6.52 6.28
CA GLY A 311 15.70 -5.92 7.56
C GLY A 311 14.49 -5.83 8.47
N PRO A 312 14.66 -5.36 9.71
CA PRO A 312 13.62 -5.38 10.74
C PRO A 312 12.33 -4.71 10.31
N TYR A 313 11.21 -5.25 10.74
CA TYR A 313 9.90 -4.60 10.63
C TYR A 313 9.93 -3.24 11.36
N ALA A 314 9.64 -2.16 10.65
CA ALA A 314 9.83 -0.81 11.16
C ALA A 314 8.84 -0.45 12.29
N PHE A 315 7.68 -1.09 12.33
CA PHE A 315 6.55 -0.68 13.17
C PHE A 315 6.32 -1.57 14.40
N TRP A 316 7.34 -2.28 14.91
CA TRP A 316 7.19 -3.12 16.11
C TRP A 316 6.64 -2.36 17.33
N LYS A 317 6.91 -1.05 17.45
CA LYS A 317 6.34 -0.21 18.51
C LYS A 317 4.83 -0.11 18.41
N ASP A 318 4.31 -0.07 17.20
CA ASP A 318 2.89 0.04 16.87
C ASP A 318 2.21 -1.34 16.73
N GLY A 319 3.01 -2.41 16.72
CA GLY A 319 2.58 -3.81 16.59
C GLY A 319 2.23 -4.19 15.16
N TYR A 320 2.12 -5.50 14.94
CA TYR A 320 1.64 -6.07 13.69
C TYR A 320 0.27 -6.71 13.92
N LYS A 321 -0.72 -6.33 13.14
CA LYS A 321 -2.10 -6.86 13.23
C LYS A 321 -2.67 -7.18 11.87
N VAL A 322 -3.41 -8.29 11.80
CA VAL A 322 -4.26 -8.65 10.67
C VAL A 322 -5.71 -8.62 11.11
N ILE A 323 -6.55 -7.90 10.39
CA ILE A 323 -7.96 -7.68 10.71
C ILE A 323 -8.82 -8.26 9.60
N GLN A 324 -9.70 -9.20 9.93
CA GLN A 324 -10.63 -9.77 8.96
C GLN A 324 -11.60 -8.72 8.44
N SER A 325 -11.58 -8.50 7.13
CA SER A 325 -12.42 -7.55 6.39
C SER A 325 -13.43 -8.25 5.48
N SER A 326 -14.37 -7.48 4.92
CA SER A 326 -15.34 -7.96 3.92
C SER A 326 -14.87 -7.78 2.48
N TYR A 327 -13.68 -7.21 2.26
CA TYR A 327 -13.02 -7.04 0.97
C TYR A 327 -11.66 -7.75 0.99
N LEU A 328 -11.05 -7.93 -0.17
CA LEU A 328 -9.95 -8.87 -0.36
C LEU A 328 -8.73 -8.58 0.53
N GLY A 329 -8.21 -7.35 0.51
CA GLY A 329 -7.07 -6.91 1.30
C GLY A 329 -6.85 -5.41 1.19
N MET A 330 -6.04 -4.86 2.08
CA MET A 330 -5.54 -3.48 2.07
C MET A 330 -4.40 -3.33 3.06
N GLU A 331 -3.39 -2.58 2.66
CA GLU A 331 -2.13 -2.39 3.35
C GLU A 331 -2.17 -1.39 4.51
N HIS A 332 -3.25 -1.28 5.27
CA HIS A 332 -3.31 -0.36 6.40
C HIS A 332 -2.18 -0.61 7.40
N GLN A 333 -1.27 0.36 7.55
CA GLN A 333 -0.07 0.24 8.39
C GLN A 333 -0.37 -0.30 9.78
N SER A 334 0.31 -1.35 10.20
CA SER A 334 0.12 -2.06 11.48
C SER A 334 -1.31 -2.58 11.75
N ALA A 335 -2.18 -2.59 10.73
CA ALA A 335 -3.60 -2.95 10.81
C ALA A 335 -4.10 -3.55 9.48
N VAL A 336 -3.33 -4.50 8.93
CA VAL A 336 -3.53 -5.13 7.62
C VAL A 336 -4.94 -5.69 7.49
N ALA A 337 -5.69 -5.25 6.47
CA ALA A 337 -7.01 -5.78 6.20
C ALA A 337 -6.92 -7.09 5.40
N TYR A 338 -7.70 -8.09 5.79
CA TYR A 338 -7.64 -9.42 5.21
C TYR A 338 -9.03 -10.00 4.96
N GLY A 339 -9.36 -10.36 3.73
CA GLY A 339 -10.66 -10.91 3.35
C GLY A 339 -10.58 -12.09 2.36
N ASN A 340 -9.45 -12.81 2.30
CA ASN A 340 -9.27 -13.96 1.39
C ASN A 340 -9.96 -15.25 1.85
N GLY A 341 -10.70 -15.21 2.98
CA GLY A 341 -11.46 -16.35 3.48
C GLY A 341 -10.60 -17.53 3.93
N PHE A 342 -9.37 -17.28 4.35
CA PHE A 342 -8.40 -18.27 4.83
C PHE A 342 -8.16 -19.36 3.79
N ARG A 343 -7.67 -18.98 2.61
CA ARG A 343 -7.41 -19.88 1.48
C ARG A 343 -6.02 -19.66 0.91
N ASN A 344 -5.30 -20.74 0.71
CA ASN A 344 -4.08 -20.72 -0.07
C ASN A 344 -4.40 -20.71 -1.58
N ASN A 345 -3.48 -20.18 -2.35
CA ASN A 345 -3.50 -20.25 -3.80
C ASN A 345 -2.94 -21.61 -4.31
N GLU A 346 -2.80 -21.75 -5.62
CA GLU A 346 -2.24 -22.95 -6.28
C GLU A 346 -0.76 -23.23 -5.93
N TRP A 347 -0.08 -22.29 -5.25
CA TRP A 347 1.31 -22.38 -4.80
C TRP A 347 1.42 -22.67 -3.31
N ASP A 348 0.30 -23.03 -2.68
CA ASP A 348 0.18 -23.37 -1.27
C ASP A 348 0.60 -22.26 -0.30
N PHE A 349 0.24 -21.01 -0.61
CA PHE A 349 0.33 -19.89 0.32
C PHE A 349 -0.84 -18.90 0.14
N ASP A 350 -1.13 -18.14 1.18
CA ASP A 350 -2.13 -17.06 1.11
C ASP A 350 -1.49 -15.80 0.54
N PHE A 351 -1.74 -15.53 -0.74
CA PHE A 351 -1.13 -14.41 -1.44
C PHE A 351 -1.57 -13.05 -0.89
N ILE A 352 -2.81 -12.92 -0.35
CA ILE A 352 -3.26 -11.67 0.27
C ILE A 352 -2.52 -11.41 1.57
N LEU A 353 -2.40 -12.42 2.44
CA LEU A 353 -1.64 -12.27 3.66
C LEU A 353 -0.19 -11.84 3.38
N VAL A 354 0.46 -12.50 2.42
CA VAL A 354 1.86 -12.25 2.03
C VAL A 354 2.00 -10.88 1.36
N HIS A 355 1.09 -10.53 0.45
CA HIS A 355 1.09 -9.25 -0.27
C HIS A 355 0.84 -8.07 0.67
N GLU A 356 -0.30 -8.05 1.34
CA GLU A 356 -0.69 -6.91 2.20
C GLU A 356 0.29 -6.71 3.37
N SER A 357 0.87 -7.80 3.88
CA SER A 357 1.93 -7.69 4.89
C SER A 357 3.26 -7.22 4.30
N GLY A 358 3.54 -7.53 3.04
CA GLY A 358 4.73 -7.04 2.32
C GLY A 358 4.74 -5.52 2.18
N HIS A 359 3.57 -4.91 2.10
CA HIS A 359 3.42 -3.47 2.09
C HIS A 359 3.91 -2.78 3.38
N GLU A 360 4.02 -3.48 4.49
CA GLU A 360 4.62 -2.91 5.70
C GLU A 360 6.08 -2.47 5.46
N TRP A 361 6.80 -3.13 4.55
CA TRP A 361 8.12 -2.72 4.06
C TRP A 361 8.03 -1.76 2.88
N TRP A 362 7.21 -2.11 1.83
CA TRP A 362 7.11 -1.36 0.58
C TRP A 362 5.72 -0.74 0.43
N GLY A 363 5.59 0.52 0.80
CA GLY A 363 4.32 1.25 0.83
C GLY A 363 4.09 1.97 2.15
N ASN A 364 4.39 1.31 3.28
CA ASN A 364 4.27 1.90 4.61
C ASN A 364 5.61 2.44 5.12
N SER A 365 6.64 1.58 5.23
CA SER A 365 7.95 2.02 5.70
C SER A 365 8.74 2.76 4.61
N VAL A 366 8.71 2.26 3.38
CA VAL A 366 9.26 2.97 2.21
C VAL A 366 8.10 3.40 1.34
N SER A 367 7.72 4.66 1.45
CA SER A 367 6.55 5.23 0.75
C SER A 367 6.96 6.01 -0.49
N ALA A 368 6.07 6.07 -1.48
CA ALA A 368 6.22 6.96 -2.63
C ALA A 368 5.80 8.39 -2.27
N SER A 369 6.65 9.36 -2.58
CA SER A 369 6.39 10.78 -2.33
C SER A 369 5.32 11.40 -3.25
N ASP A 370 4.93 10.69 -4.29
CA ASP A 370 3.88 11.10 -5.24
C ASP A 370 3.12 9.84 -5.71
N PRO A 371 1.79 9.92 -5.88
CA PRO A 371 1.02 8.77 -6.39
C PRO A 371 1.47 8.25 -7.75
N SER A 372 2.16 9.05 -8.57
CA SER A 372 2.76 8.60 -9.83
C SER A 372 3.82 7.50 -9.65
N ASP A 373 4.37 7.38 -8.45
CA ASP A 373 5.45 6.47 -8.11
C ASP A 373 4.98 5.21 -7.34
N TRP A 374 3.68 4.93 -7.30
CA TRP A 374 3.10 3.77 -6.57
C TRP A 374 3.56 2.40 -7.09
N TRP A 375 4.20 2.33 -8.25
CA TRP A 375 4.91 1.13 -8.67
C TRP A 375 5.96 0.66 -7.64
N ILE A 376 6.48 1.58 -6.79
CA ILE A 376 7.38 1.26 -5.68
C ILE A 376 6.66 0.41 -4.63
N HIS A 377 5.40 0.78 -4.31
CA HIS A 377 4.57 0.01 -3.38
C HIS A 377 4.26 -1.37 -3.98
N GLU A 378 3.57 -1.37 -5.11
CA GLU A 378 2.92 -2.55 -5.66
C GLU A 378 3.92 -3.52 -6.33
N GLY A 379 4.87 -2.96 -7.07
CA GLY A 379 5.84 -3.77 -7.82
C GLY A 379 6.83 -4.51 -6.91
N LEU A 380 7.33 -3.84 -5.87
CA LEU A 380 8.22 -4.47 -4.90
C LEU A 380 7.45 -5.44 -3.99
N THR A 381 6.23 -5.10 -3.57
CA THR A 381 5.40 -6.01 -2.78
C THR A 381 5.00 -7.26 -3.56
N THR A 382 4.61 -7.13 -4.83
CA THR A 382 4.34 -8.31 -5.69
C THR A 382 5.61 -9.16 -5.89
N LEU A 383 6.78 -8.55 -5.97
CA LEU A 383 8.05 -9.30 -6.01
C LEU A 383 8.28 -10.11 -4.73
N MET A 384 7.88 -9.55 -3.55
CA MET A 384 8.04 -10.25 -2.27
C MET A 384 7.22 -11.53 -2.17
N GLU A 385 6.14 -11.69 -2.93
CA GLU A 385 5.42 -12.96 -3.05
C GLU A 385 6.34 -14.09 -3.59
N ALA A 386 7.13 -13.77 -4.62
CA ALA A 386 8.12 -14.72 -5.16
C ALA A 386 9.30 -14.93 -4.20
N VAL A 387 9.75 -13.89 -3.50
CA VAL A 387 10.79 -13.99 -2.47
C VAL A 387 10.33 -14.87 -1.31
N PHE A 388 9.06 -14.77 -0.91
CA PHE A 388 8.49 -15.65 0.12
C PHE A 388 8.52 -17.12 -0.31
N LEU A 389 8.15 -17.43 -1.55
CA LEU A 389 8.25 -18.79 -2.10
C LEU A 389 9.69 -19.31 -2.07
N GLU A 390 10.65 -18.47 -2.39
CA GLU A 390 12.07 -18.82 -2.36
C GLU A 390 12.57 -19.08 -0.94
N CYS A 391 12.17 -18.27 0.04
CA CYS A 391 12.48 -18.50 1.46
C CYS A 391 11.90 -19.81 1.96
N ARG A 392 10.63 -20.06 1.66
CA ARG A 392 9.90 -21.25 2.10
C ARG A 392 10.50 -22.53 1.54
N ASP A 393 10.83 -22.54 0.24
CA ASP A 393 11.27 -23.74 -0.47
C ASP A 393 12.80 -23.92 -0.45
N GLY A 394 13.56 -22.91 -0.02
CA GLY A 394 15.02 -22.89 -0.03
C GLY A 394 15.63 -22.88 -1.44
N ASN A 395 14.83 -22.62 -2.49
CA ASN A 395 15.27 -22.55 -3.89
C ASN A 395 14.31 -21.74 -4.76
N ARG A 396 14.77 -21.35 -5.96
CA ARG A 396 14.02 -20.50 -6.89
C ARG A 396 12.96 -21.20 -7.75
N LYS A 397 12.85 -22.51 -7.73
CA LYS A 397 12.06 -23.24 -8.73
C LYS A 397 10.59 -22.83 -8.77
N GLN A 398 9.93 -22.77 -7.62
CA GLN A 398 8.52 -22.33 -7.55
C GLN A 398 8.40 -20.82 -7.75
N ALA A 399 9.31 -20.02 -7.20
CA ALA A 399 9.35 -18.58 -7.40
C ALA A 399 9.46 -18.21 -8.89
N ASP A 400 10.37 -18.86 -9.64
CA ASP A 400 10.51 -18.65 -11.07
C ASP A 400 9.23 -19.03 -11.84
N ALA A 401 8.60 -20.15 -11.51
CA ALA A 401 7.34 -20.57 -12.12
C ALA A 401 6.19 -19.60 -11.78
N TYR A 402 6.13 -19.11 -10.53
CA TYR A 402 5.20 -18.09 -10.08
C TYR A 402 5.35 -16.81 -10.89
N MET A 403 6.57 -16.30 -11.04
CA MET A 403 6.85 -15.10 -11.83
C MET A 403 6.42 -15.28 -13.30
N VAL A 404 6.69 -16.45 -13.91
CA VAL A 404 6.21 -16.76 -15.28
C VAL A 404 4.68 -16.74 -15.37
N ARG A 405 3.98 -17.20 -14.31
CA ARG A 405 2.51 -17.13 -14.24
C ARG A 405 2.03 -15.68 -14.14
N MET A 406 2.65 -14.87 -13.27
CA MET A 406 2.31 -13.45 -13.08
C MET A 406 2.52 -12.62 -14.36
N ARG A 407 3.53 -12.96 -15.19
CA ARG A 407 3.76 -12.30 -16.48
C ARG A 407 2.51 -12.23 -17.37
N ARG A 408 1.65 -13.25 -17.33
CA ARG A 408 0.44 -13.32 -18.16
C ARG A 408 -0.59 -12.24 -17.80
N LYS A 409 -0.45 -11.60 -16.64
CA LYS A 409 -1.34 -10.54 -16.16
C LYS A 409 -0.88 -9.15 -16.61
N ILE A 410 0.33 -9.01 -17.16
CA ILE A 410 0.86 -7.74 -17.66
C ILE A 410 0.07 -7.30 -18.89
N GLN A 411 -0.47 -6.09 -18.86
CA GLN A 411 -1.35 -5.55 -19.89
C GLN A 411 -0.62 -4.67 -20.92
N ASN A 412 0.45 -3.99 -20.53
CA ASN A 412 1.20 -3.06 -21.37
C ASN A 412 0.34 -1.94 -22.00
N GLN A 413 -0.63 -1.42 -21.25
CA GLN A 413 -1.54 -0.38 -21.74
C GLN A 413 -1.08 1.04 -21.37
N LYS A 414 -0.43 1.18 -20.21
CA LYS A 414 0.06 2.45 -19.70
C LYS A 414 1.48 2.33 -19.15
N PRO A 415 2.25 3.44 -19.12
CA PRO A 415 3.47 3.50 -18.33
C PRO A 415 3.18 3.19 -16.85
N MET A 416 4.13 2.56 -16.17
CA MET A 416 4.01 2.31 -14.72
C MET A 416 4.14 3.59 -13.91
N GLN A 417 5.02 4.51 -14.32
CA GLN A 417 5.09 5.84 -13.73
C GLN A 417 3.95 6.69 -14.29
N GLY A 418 3.05 7.10 -13.40
CA GLY A 418 1.88 7.92 -13.75
C GLY A 418 2.19 9.41 -13.88
N PRO A 419 1.19 10.22 -14.25
CA PRO A 419 1.31 11.67 -14.17
C PRO A 419 1.35 12.13 -12.72
N ARG A 420 2.27 13.04 -12.39
CA ARG A 420 2.46 13.55 -11.03
C ARG A 420 1.17 14.15 -10.44
N GLY A 421 0.96 13.94 -9.14
CA GLY A 421 -0.16 14.46 -8.37
C GLY A 421 -1.51 13.81 -8.68
N ARG A 422 -1.56 12.76 -9.48
CA ARG A 422 -2.80 12.04 -9.79
C ARG A 422 -2.84 10.68 -9.10
N ARG A 423 -3.88 10.48 -8.29
CA ARG A 423 -4.15 9.21 -7.61
C ARG A 423 -4.86 8.23 -8.56
N PHE A 424 -4.81 7.00 -8.28
CA PHE A 424 -5.37 5.76 -8.83
C PHE A 424 -5.89 5.73 -10.29
N ALA A 425 -6.62 6.71 -10.77
CA ALA A 425 -7.20 6.72 -12.12
C ALA A 425 -6.15 6.66 -13.25
N ALA A 426 -4.87 6.90 -12.95
CA ALA A 426 -3.78 6.91 -13.92
C ALA A 426 -3.05 5.56 -14.04
N HIS A 427 -3.19 4.67 -13.05
CA HIS A 427 -2.50 3.38 -13.03
C HIS A 427 -3.36 2.25 -13.57
N ASP A 428 -2.71 1.18 -14.01
CA ASP A 428 -3.31 -0.12 -14.29
C ASP A 428 -2.60 -1.22 -13.49
N VAL A 429 -2.95 -2.47 -13.70
CA VAL A 429 -2.35 -3.61 -12.98
C VAL A 429 -0.85 -3.81 -13.26
N ASP A 430 -0.28 -3.07 -14.20
CA ASP A 430 1.14 -3.18 -14.54
C ASP A 430 2.06 -2.63 -13.44
N ILE A 431 1.58 -1.74 -12.57
CA ILE A 431 2.35 -1.30 -11.40
C ILE A 431 2.69 -2.49 -10.49
N TYR A 432 1.82 -3.51 -10.42
CA TYR A 432 2.02 -4.78 -9.72
C TYR A 432 2.94 -5.72 -10.52
N TYR A 433 2.40 -6.27 -11.59
CA TYR A 433 3.00 -7.40 -12.30
C TYR A 433 4.22 -7.02 -13.13
N LYS A 434 4.13 -5.93 -13.87
CA LYS A 434 5.26 -5.43 -14.66
C LYS A 434 6.34 -4.83 -13.74
N GLY A 435 5.93 -4.17 -12.64
CA GLY A 435 6.83 -3.70 -11.60
C GLY A 435 7.67 -4.83 -11.00
N ALA A 436 7.03 -5.91 -10.55
CA ALA A 436 7.74 -7.09 -10.05
C ALA A 436 8.66 -7.71 -11.11
N TRP A 437 8.17 -7.82 -12.37
CA TRP A 437 8.94 -8.38 -13.48
C TRP A 437 10.15 -7.54 -13.88
N MET A 438 10.11 -6.24 -13.69
CA MET A 438 11.25 -5.35 -13.89
C MET A 438 12.43 -5.78 -13.01
N PHE A 439 12.21 -5.94 -11.71
CA PHE A 439 13.25 -6.36 -10.75
C PHE A 439 13.67 -7.83 -10.96
N TYR A 440 12.74 -8.70 -11.28
CA TYR A 440 13.05 -10.10 -11.62
C TYR A 440 13.93 -10.18 -12.88
N SER A 441 13.71 -9.33 -13.87
CA SER A 441 14.54 -9.23 -15.08
C SER A 441 15.95 -8.73 -14.77
N LEU A 442 16.07 -7.74 -13.88
CA LEU A 442 17.37 -7.26 -13.40
C LEU A 442 18.14 -8.38 -12.70
N ARG A 443 17.50 -9.12 -11.80
CA ARG A 443 18.11 -10.26 -11.11
C ARG A 443 18.73 -11.26 -12.10
N ASN A 444 17.94 -11.66 -13.10
CA ASN A 444 18.40 -12.58 -14.13
C ASN A 444 19.51 -12.00 -15.02
N SER A 445 19.50 -10.68 -15.25
CA SER A 445 20.54 -10.00 -16.04
C SER A 445 21.85 -9.83 -15.27
N VAL A 446 21.77 -9.52 -13.98
CA VAL A 446 22.93 -9.42 -13.09
C VAL A 446 23.59 -10.78 -12.91
N GLY A 447 22.81 -11.86 -12.82
CA GLY A 447 23.30 -13.23 -12.68
C GLY A 447 24.06 -13.50 -11.38
N ASN A 448 23.89 -12.63 -10.37
CA ASN A 448 24.47 -12.75 -9.04
C ASN A 448 23.38 -12.53 -7.99
N ASP A 449 22.83 -13.62 -7.47
CA ASP A 449 21.72 -13.60 -6.53
C ASP A 449 22.10 -12.93 -5.19
N SER A 450 23.34 -13.10 -4.72
CA SER A 450 23.81 -12.46 -3.48
C SER A 450 23.86 -10.94 -3.64
N LEU A 451 24.39 -10.43 -4.75
CA LEU A 451 24.43 -8.99 -5.02
C LEU A 451 23.02 -8.43 -5.17
N TRP A 452 22.13 -9.14 -5.86
CA TRP A 452 20.74 -8.71 -6.04
C TRP A 452 19.99 -8.66 -4.71
N SER A 453 20.08 -9.70 -3.87
CA SER A 453 19.45 -9.73 -2.54
C SER A 453 20.01 -8.63 -1.62
N ALA A 454 21.33 -8.43 -1.62
CA ALA A 454 21.95 -7.34 -0.87
C ALA A 454 21.47 -5.96 -1.33
N THR A 455 21.23 -5.79 -2.65
CA THR A 455 20.70 -4.53 -3.20
C THR A 455 19.24 -4.31 -2.75
N LEU A 456 18.41 -5.35 -2.77
CA LEU A 456 17.03 -5.27 -2.31
C LEU A 456 16.97 -4.90 -0.82
N GLY A 457 17.74 -5.59 0.02
CA GLY A 457 17.83 -5.31 1.46
C GLY A 457 18.37 -3.90 1.75
N SER A 458 19.43 -3.48 1.06
CA SER A 458 20.00 -2.14 1.26
C SER A 458 19.09 -1.01 0.76
N ALA A 459 18.24 -1.26 -0.24
CA ALA A 459 17.20 -0.31 -0.65
C ALA A 459 16.21 -0.05 0.48
N TYR A 460 15.70 -1.12 1.10
CA TYR A 460 14.84 -0.97 2.27
C TYR A 460 15.54 -0.25 3.42
N GLN A 461 16.71 -0.71 3.84
CA GLN A 461 17.43 -0.14 4.99
C GLN A 461 17.77 1.34 4.79
N LYS A 462 18.10 1.75 3.56
CA LYS A 462 18.39 3.15 3.23
C LYS A 462 17.17 4.06 3.32
N PHE A 463 16.01 3.55 2.91
CA PHE A 463 14.81 4.34 2.74
C PHE A 463 13.72 4.07 3.79
N ALA A 464 13.97 3.19 4.76
CA ALA A 464 13.01 2.89 5.83
C ALA A 464 12.52 4.16 6.53
N LEU A 465 11.21 4.25 6.76
CA LEU A 465 10.49 5.39 7.34
C LEU A 465 10.68 6.71 6.55
N GLN A 466 10.80 6.61 5.23
CA GLN A 466 10.95 7.76 4.34
C GLN A 466 9.98 7.70 3.17
N THR A 467 9.58 8.88 2.70
CA THR A 467 8.92 9.07 1.40
C THR A 467 9.97 9.33 0.33
N ILE A 468 9.93 8.60 -0.77
CA ILE A 468 10.93 8.65 -1.84
C ILE A 468 10.32 8.82 -3.22
N SER A 469 11.12 9.29 -4.17
CA SER A 469 10.74 9.37 -5.59
C SER A 469 11.25 8.16 -6.38
N THR A 470 10.72 8.00 -7.59
CA THR A 470 11.23 7.05 -8.60
C THR A 470 12.74 7.22 -8.81
N GLU A 471 13.22 8.45 -8.93
CA GLU A 471 14.65 8.74 -9.20
C GLU A 471 15.53 8.22 -8.07
N GLN A 472 15.13 8.43 -6.80
CA GLN A 472 15.90 7.93 -5.65
C GLN A 472 15.98 6.39 -5.65
N MET A 473 14.90 5.71 -5.98
CA MET A 473 14.87 4.24 -6.07
C MET A 473 15.72 3.76 -7.25
N VAL A 474 15.57 4.35 -8.44
CA VAL A 474 16.36 3.99 -9.64
C VAL A 474 17.85 4.23 -9.42
N ASP A 475 18.21 5.37 -8.84
CA ASP A 475 19.61 5.71 -8.53
C ASP A 475 20.24 4.70 -7.56
N HIS A 476 19.49 4.27 -6.53
CA HIS A 476 19.99 3.26 -5.60
C HIS A 476 20.32 1.94 -6.32
N TRP A 477 19.39 1.43 -7.12
CA TRP A 477 19.59 0.20 -7.87
C TRP A 477 20.70 0.31 -8.90
N ALA A 478 20.79 1.45 -9.60
CA ALA A 478 21.83 1.70 -10.58
C ALA A 478 23.22 1.83 -9.94
N GLN A 479 23.33 2.45 -8.78
CA GLN A 479 24.60 2.52 -8.04
C GLN A 479 25.07 1.14 -7.58
N ALA A 480 24.15 0.29 -7.09
CA ALA A 480 24.50 -1.02 -6.58
C ALA A 480 24.81 -2.05 -7.68
N LEU A 481 24.03 -2.08 -8.75
CA LEU A 481 24.14 -3.09 -9.82
C LEU A 481 24.99 -2.63 -11.01
N GLY A 482 25.23 -1.32 -11.13
CA GLY A 482 25.94 -0.67 -12.23
C GLY A 482 25.08 0.39 -12.93
N SER A 483 25.64 1.56 -13.15
CA SER A 483 24.93 2.75 -13.66
C SER A 483 24.21 2.54 -15.00
N ARG A 484 24.64 1.58 -15.81
CA ARG A 484 24.01 1.25 -17.11
C ARG A 484 22.58 0.73 -16.95
N TYR A 485 22.24 0.13 -15.81
CA TYR A 485 20.88 -0.40 -15.57
C TYR A 485 19.83 0.69 -15.38
N ALA A 486 20.22 1.94 -15.04
CA ALA A 486 19.27 3.05 -14.94
C ALA A 486 18.42 3.24 -16.19
N GLY A 487 19.04 3.15 -17.38
CA GLY A 487 18.32 3.28 -18.65
C GLY A 487 17.24 2.20 -18.84
N SER A 488 17.48 0.98 -18.39
CA SER A 488 16.49 -0.12 -18.46
C SER A 488 15.34 0.09 -17.48
N LEU A 489 15.63 0.53 -16.25
CA LEU A 489 14.62 0.86 -15.26
C LEU A 489 13.71 1.99 -15.77
N HIS A 490 14.28 3.11 -16.22
CA HIS A 490 13.51 4.20 -16.81
C HIS A 490 12.71 3.79 -18.03
N TRP A 491 13.24 2.88 -18.85
CA TRP A 491 12.48 2.37 -20.00
C TRP A 491 11.17 1.71 -19.55
N TRP A 492 11.25 0.71 -18.66
CA TRP A 492 10.06 -0.02 -18.20
C TRP A 492 9.07 0.87 -17.45
N LEU A 493 9.56 1.87 -16.72
CA LEU A 493 8.72 2.81 -15.98
C LEU A 493 7.94 3.76 -16.89
N ASN A 494 8.59 4.25 -17.96
CA ASN A 494 8.07 5.32 -18.80
C ASN A 494 7.41 4.84 -20.11
N HIS A 495 7.47 3.55 -20.42
CA HIS A 495 6.87 2.98 -21.63
C HIS A 495 5.82 1.92 -21.28
N ALA A 496 4.66 2.02 -21.94
CA ALA A 496 3.62 1.00 -21.80
C ALA A 496 4.12 -0.37 -22.29
N GLU A 497 4.74 -0.42 -23.45
CA GLU A 497 5.22 -1.67 -24.05
C GLU A 497 6.56 -2.15 -23.47
N CYS A 498 6.81 -3.45 -23.58
CA CYS A 498 8.14 -4.01 -23.31
C CYS A 498 9.09 -3.76 -24.48
N PRO A 499 10.43 -3.66 -24.22
CA PRO A 499 11.42 -3.52 -25.28
C PRO A 499 11.43 -4.74 -26.18
N VAL A 500 11.67 -4.53 -27.48
CA VAL A 500 11.65 -5.60 -28.49
C VAL A 500 13.07 -5.99 -28.86
N LEU A 501 13.39 -7.29 -28.62
CA LEU A 501 14.58 -7.94 -29.15
C LEU A 501 14.28 -8.44 -30.56
N GLU A 502 14.87 -7.81 -31.57
CA GLU A 502 14.83 -8.24 -32.96
C GLU A 502 15.96 -9.22 -33.22
N TRP A 503 15.67 -10.30 -33.94
CA TRP A 503 16.68 -11.29 -34.35
C TRP A 503 16.38 -11.89 -35.70
N GLU A 504 17.43 -12.41 -36.36
CA GLU A 504 17.35 -13.15 -37.59
C GLU A 504 18.47 -14.22 -37.67
N MET A 505 18.18 -15.31 -38.31
CA MET A 505 19.18 -16.32 -38.60
C MET A 505 19.83 -16.02 -39.97
N VAL A 506 21.16 -15.87 -39.98
CA VAL A 506 21.93 -15.75 -41.22
C VAL A 506 22.29 -17.15 -41.71
N SER A 507 22.03 -17.45 -42.98
CA SER A 507 22.30 -18.76 -43.55
C SER A 507 23.80 -19.05 -43.57
N ASN A 508 24.24 -20.15 -42.95
CA ASN A 508 25.58 -20.71 -43.15
C ASN A 508 25.50 -21.80 -44.23
N LYS A 509 25.93 -21.50 -45.44
CA LYS A 509 26.06 -22.51 -46.48
C LYS A 509 27.17 -23.50 -46.09
N GLY A 510 26.80 -24.73 -45.79
CA GLY A 510 27.73 -25.87 -45.60
C GLY A 510 27.98 -26.31 -44.15
N ASP A 511 27.66 -25.51 -43.11
CA ASP A 511 27.80 -25.93 -41.72
C ASP A 511 26.43 -26.31 -41.11
N THR A 512 26.27 -27.55 -40.69
CA THR A 512 25.06 -28.10 -40.09
C THR A 512 25.07 -28.07 -38.56
N THR A 513 26.18 -27.67 -37.94
CA THR A 513 26.39 -27.70 -36.49
C THR A 513 26.29 -26.33 -35.84
N THR A 514 26.43 -25.24 -36.62
CA THR A 514 26.34 -23.87 -36.14
C THR A 514 25.39 -23.01 -36.97
N SER A 515 24.87 -21.96 -36.37
CA SER A 515 24.09 -20.94 -37.07
C SER A 515 24.60 -19.54 -36.64
N GLN A 516 24.79 -18.68 -37.61
CA GLN A 516 24.99 -17.27 -37.30
C GLN A 516 23.65 -16.60 -37.01
N VAL A 517 23.55 -15.92 -35.87
CA VAL A 517 22.36 -15.21 -35.44
C VAL A 517 22.70 -13.74 -35.27
N ARG A 518 21.98 -12.88 -35.96
CA ARG A 518 22.09 -11.45 -35.74
C ARG A 518 20.96 -11.02 -34.80
N TYR A 519 21.26 -10.13 -33.91
CA TYR A 519 20.29 -9.61 -32.91
C TYR A 519 20.58 -8.15 -32.57
N ARG A 520 19.53 -7.44 -32.13
CA ARG A 520 19.62 -6.06 -31.65
C ARG A 520 18.38 -5.70 -30.83
N TRP A 521 18.45 -4.65 -30.06
CA TRP A 521 17.21 -3.96 -29.67
C TRP A 521 16.62 -3.22 -30.86
N ALA A 522 15.29 -3.20 -30.98
CA ALA A 522 14.58 -2.34 -31.91
C ALA A 522 15.03 -0.87 -31.71
N ARG A 523 14.99 -0.08 -32.76
CA ARG A 523 15.51 1.31 -32.73
C ARG A 523 14.82 2.19 -31.67
N THR A 524 13.59 1.86 -31.29
CA THR A 524 12.83 2.54 -30.25
C THR A 524 13.38 2.29 -28.84
N ALA A 525 14.05 1.18 -28.59
CA ALA A 525 14.53 0.74 -27.29
C ALA A 525 15.91 1.36 -26.94
N ARG A 526 16.04 2.69 -27.03
CA ARG A 526 17.28 3.41 -26.73
C ARG A 526 17.52 3.48 -25.21
N GLY A 527 18.79 3.38 -24.82
CA GLY A 527 19.22 3.46 -23.43
C GLY A 527 19.09 2.16 -22.63
N ILE A 528 18.51 1.10 -23.20
CA ILE A 528 18.41 -0.18 -22.51
C ILE A 528 19.75 -0.90 -22.48
N TYR A 529 20.14 -1.28 -21.27
CA TYR A 529 21.23 -2.21 -20.99
C TYR A 529 20.67 -3.40 -20.21
N LEU A 530 20.57 -4.55 -20.86
CA LEU A 530 20.05 -5.78 -20.27
C LEU A 530 20.78 -6.98 -20.87
N PRO A 531 21.95 -7.34 -20.33
CA PRO A 531 22.62 -8.59 -20.69
C PRO A 531 21.72 -9.80 -20.38
N MET A 532 21.60 -10.73 -21.32
CA MET A 532 20.67 -11.86 -21.21
C MET A 532 21.39 -13.17 -21.46
N GLY A 533 21.40 -14.04 -20.47
CA GLY A 533 21.86 -15.41 -20.61
C GLY A 533 20.80 -16.27 -21.32
N THR A 534 21.20 -17.00 -22.36
CA THR A 534 20.37 -17.97 -23.04
C THR A 534 20.41 -19.34 -22.34
N ALA A 535 19.49 -20.23 -22.64
CA ALA A 535 19.49 -21.60 -22.10
C ALA A 535 20.71 -22.41 -22.55
N SER A 536 21.25 -22.09 -23.74
CA SER A 536 22.50 -22.68 -24.27
C SER A 536 23.79 -22.12 -23.65
N GLY A 537 23.66 -21.23 -22.64
CA GLY A 537 24.81 -20.66 -21.91
C GLY A 537 25.48 -19.48 -22.59
N GLN A 538 24.91 -18.93 -23.66
CA GLN A 538 25.43 -17.73 -24.32
C GLN A 538 24.88 -16.46 -23.68
N CYS A 539 25.63 -15.37 -23.79
CA CYS A 539 25.21 -14.06 -23.32
C CYS A 539 24.92 -13.12 -24.50
N LEU A 540 23.70 -12.58 -24.54
CA LEU A 540 23.29 -11.53 -25.47
C LEU A 540 23.42 -10.18 -24.78
N ASN A 541 24.04 -9.22 -25.44
CA ASN A 541 24.09 -7.83 -24.98
C ASN A 541 23.62 -6.88 -26.10
N PRO A 542 22.33 -6.84 -26.42
CA PRO A 542 21.80 -6.13 -27.58
C PRO A 542 21.99 -4.60 -27.45
N GLN A 543 22.21 -3.94 -28.57
CA GLN A 543 22.28 -2.49 -28.70
C GLN A 543 21.15 -1.96 -29.59
N ALA A 544 20.59 -0.79 -29.26
CA ALA A 544 19.48 -0.22 -30.01
C ALA A 544 19.87 0.12 -31.45
N GLY A 545 19.14 -0.46 -32.39
CA GLY A 545 19.33 -0.24 -33.83
C GLY A 545 20.61 -0.81 -34.43
N ARG A 546 21.54 -1.33 -33.63
CA ARG A 546 22.81 -1.86 -34.12
C ARG A 546 22.84 -3.38 -34.08
N TRP A 547 22.98 -4.01 -35.27
CA TRP A 547 23.09 -5.45 -35.37
C TRP A 547 24.38 -5.97 -34.74
N GLN A 548 24.25 -7.01 -33.96
CA GLN A 548 25.33 -7.80 -33.38
C GLN A 548 25.16 -9.24 -33.88
N THR A 549 26.26 -9.95 -33.94
CA THR A 549 26.26 -11.35 -34.43
C THR A 549 26.79 -12.26 -33.33
N MET A 550 26.16 -13.40 -33.17
CA MET A 550 26.66 -14.52 -32.37
C MET A 550 26.66 -15.80 -33.20
N VAL A 551 27.50 -16.75 -32.84
CA VAL A 551 27.48 -18.12 -33.37
C VAL A 551 26.70 -18.97 -32.37
N TRP A 552 25.51 -19.43 -32.78
CA TRP A 552 24.71 -20.35 -31.99
C TRP A 552 25.10 -21.78 -32.32
N LYS A 553 25.50 -22.56 -31.31
CA LYS A 553 25.87 -23.95 -31.44
C LYS A 553 24.63 -24.84 -31.28
N THR A 554 24.39 -25.73 -32.21
CA THR A 554 23.29 -26.68 -32.15
C THR A 554 23.59 -27.74 -31.08
N PRO A 555 22.69 -28.03 -30.13
CA PRO A 555 22.91 -29.10 -29.16
C PRO A 555 22.85 -30.48 -29.88
N GLY A 556 23.93 -31.23 -29.85
CA GLY A 556 23.97 -32.69 -29.97
C GLY A 556 24.12 -33.30 -31.36
N HIS A 557 23.36 -32.98 -32.39
CA HIS A 557 23.40 -33.62 -33.71
C HIS A 557 23.27 -32.62 -34.86
N ALA A 558 23.70 -32.99 -36.04
CA ALA A 558 23.49 -32.22 -37.26
C ALA A 558 21.97 -32.07 -37.51
N LEU A 559 21.46 -30.84 -37.42
CA LEU A 559 20.06 -30.49 -37.66
C LEU A 559 19.88 -29.89 -39.05
N THR A 560 18.75 -30.14 -39.68
CA THR A 560 18.32 -29.41 -40.88
C THR A 560 18.19 -27.92 -40.57
N GLN A 561 18.18 -27.09 -41.60
CA GLN A 561 17.99 -25.65 -41.44
C GLN A 561 16.65 -25.32 -40.74
N ALA A 562 15.61 -26.07 -41.04
CA ALA A 562 14.29 -25.89 -40.42
C ALA A 562 14.31 -26.23 -38.91
N GLU A 563 14.93 -27.35 -38.53
CA GLU A 563 15.07 -27.78 -37.14
C GLU A 563 15.92 -26.79 -36.33
N ARG A 564 17.03 -26.31 -36.90
CA ARG A 564 17.84 -25.25 -36.26
C ARG A 564 17.06 -23.98 -36.05
N LEU A 565 16.29 -23.56 -37.03
CA LEU A 565 15.45 -22.38 -36.92
C LEU A 565 14.39 -22.54 -35.84
N TRP A 566 13.77 -23.72 -35.76
CA TRP A 566 12.78 -24.03 -34.73
C TRP A 566 13.42 -24.02 -33.32
N ALA A 567 14.57 -24.68 -33.15
CA ALA A 567 15.29 -24.71 -31.89
C ALA A 567 15.74 -23.30 -31.44
N LEU A 568 16.24 -22.50 -32.40
CA LEU A 568 16.62 -21.12 -32.13
C LEU A 568 15.40 -20.23 -31.78
N GLN A 569 14.27 -20.45 -32.45
CA GLN A 569 13.02 -19.76 -32.10
C GLN A 569 12.57 -20.08 -30.66
N ALA A 570 12.69 -21.34 -30.25
CA ALA A 570 12.40 -21.80 -28.89
C ALA A 570 13.37 -21.15 -27.89
N GLU A 571 14.67 -21.11 -28.20
CA GLU A 571 15.71 -20.45 -27.38
C GLU A 571 15.39 -18.96 -27.17
N MET A 572 15.13 -18.22 -28.24
CA MET A 572 14.80 -16.80 -28.18
C MET A 572 13.49 -16.56 -27.43
N THR A 573 12.48 -17.41 -27.63
CA THR A 573 11.21 -17.33 -26.91
C THR A 573 11.40 -17.58 -25.41
N ASN A 574 12.29 -18.49 -25.02
CA ASN A 574 12.59 -18.76 -23.61
C ASN A 574 13.17 -17.55 -22.87
N LEU A 575 13.80 -16.60 -23.57
CA LEU A 575 14.25 -15.34 -22.95
C LEU A 575 13.07 -14.58 -22.33
N THR A 576 11.88 -14.66 -22.92
CA THR A 576 10.68 -13.99 -22.36
C THR A 576 10.22 -14.59 -21.03
N LYS A 577 10.68 -15.78 -20.65
CA LYS A 577 10.42 -16.39 -19.32
C LYS A 577 11.36 -15.90 -18.23
N ARG A 578 12.40 -15.16 -18.59
CA ARG A 578 13.43 -14.65 -17.68
C ARG A 578 13.57 -13.13 -17.70
N TYR A 579 13.17 -12.52 -18.81
CA TYR A 579 13.35 -11.07 -19.03
C TYR A 579 12.06 -10.42 -19.48
N LEU A 580 11.83 -9.18 -19.02
CA LEU A 580 10.67 -8.37 -19.38
C LEU A 580 10.87 -7.73 -20.76
N ILE A 581 10.77 -8.55 -21.79
CA ILE A 581 11.02 -8.20 -23.20
C ILE A 581 9.97 -8.82 -24.12
N ARG A 582 9.85 -8.29 -25.33
CA ARG A 582 9.23 -8.96 -26.48
C ARG A 582 10.33 -9.47 -27.44
N VAL A 583 10.08 -10.57 -28.09
CA VAL A 583 11.02 -11.15 -29.07
C VAL A 583 10.35 -11.17 -30.44
N GLN A 584 11.02 -10.63 -31.44
CA GLN A 584 10.53 -10.55 -32.80
C GLN A 584 11.58 -11.12 -33.78
N ARG A 585 11.21 -12.17 -34.50
CA ARG A 585 12.00 -12.62 -35.62
C ARG A 585 11.73 -11.73 -36.84
N LEU A 586 12.79 -11.17 -37.42
CA LEU A 586 12.70 -10.54 -38.72
C LEU A 586 12.92 -11.59 -39.82
N LYS A 587 12.16 -11.52 -40.90
CA LYS A 587 12.39 -12.34 -42.09
C LYS A 587 13.63 -11.76 -42.77
N GLY A 588 14.81 -12.30 -42.47
CA GLY A 588 16.00 -12.06 -43.28
C GLY A 588 15.74 -12.58 -44.69
N GLY A 589 16.17 -11.89 -45.71
CA GLY A 589 16.19 -12.44 -47.04
C GLY A 589 17.02 -13.72 -47.04
N LEU A 590 16.37 -14.85 -47.29
CA LEU A 590 16.99 -16.12 -47.60
C LEU A 590 17.56 -16.07 -49.02
#